data_39fcf6573033693f402076247137bd2d
#
_entry.id   39fcf6573033693f402076247137bd2d
#
_cell.length_a   1.000
_cell.length_b   1.000
_cell.length_c   1.000
_cell.angle_alpha   90.00
_cell.angle_beta   90.00
_cell.angle_gamma   90.00
#
_symmetry.space_group_name_H-M   'P 1'
#
loop_
_entity.id
_entity.type
_entity.pdbx_description
1 polymer ?
#
loop_
_entity_poly.entity_id
_entity_poly.type
_entity_poly.pdbx_seq_one_letter_code
_entity_poly.pdbx_strand_id
1 'polypeptide(L)'
;LVRILKVKGDCSLTFILGYLVYFAVFELVIVPMTLKWVSLTAAAYIWAGIMALVICAAVICTIKKQRRIRAGQTETCSGIFGSISEIWKNHSVMIILAGAVVLLQCLIVIFYEDTTVDAAYYVGTVSTSVYTDTLGRYNPFNGAIQKAFQARYVFSAYPMHNAVWCRLLGIHPIVQAKQVMSCMNVVTANLIIYQIGKRLFDGNRKKADLMLVFVCVLQLFCGTIYSSGTFFFTRSYEGKAILANIAIPSVLMCAVWYLQEKNSRNVWIILFVTAVSAL
;
A
#
# COMPACT_ATOMS: atom_id res chain seq x y z
N LEU A 1 -13.17 -0.37 -6.84
CA LEU A 1 -12.85 -1.61 -7.55
C LEU A 1 -13.67 -2.79 -7.03
N VAL A 2 -13.67 -3.10 -5.71
CA VAL A 2 -14.44 -4.22 -5.10
C VAL A 2 -15.91 -4.20 -5.51
N ARG A 3 -16.55 -3.02 -5.51
CA ARG A 3 -17.95 -2.87 -5.93
C ARG A 3 -18.13 -3.05 -7.43
N ILE A 4 -17.21 -2.54 -8.25
CA ILE A 4 -17.29 -2.65 -9.73
C ILE A 4 -17.10 -4.10 -10.14
N LEU A 5 -16.18 -4.81 -9.51
CA LEU A 5 -15.91 -6.21 -9.77
C LEU A 5 -16.89 -7.17 -9.09
N LYS A 6 -17.84 -6.66 -8.28
CA LYS A 6 -18.81 -7.45 -7.50
C LYS A 6 -18.14 -8.56 -6.65
N VAL A 7 -16.91 -8.30 -6.19
CA VAL A 7 -16.17 -9.24 -5.36
C VAL A 7 -16.74 -9.21 -3.94
N LYS A 8 -17.08 -10.37 -3.40
CA LYS A 8 -17.41 -10.51 -1.97
C LYS A 8 -16.10 -10.40 -1.19
N GLY A 9 -15.83 -9.22 -0.65
CA GLY A 9 -14.62 -8.94 0.13
C GLY A 9 -14.97 -8.38 1.48
N ASP A 10 -14.10 -8.65 2.44
CA ASP A 10 -14.09 -8.00 3.74
C ASP A 10 -13.34 -6.66 3.70
N CYS A 11 -13.26 -6.00 4.85
CA CYS A 11 -12.62 -4.70 4.98
C CYS A 11 -11.13 -4.75 4.58
N SER A 12 -10.40 -5.83 4.92
CA SER A 12 -8.98 -5.98 4.62
C SER A 12 -8.72 -6.13 3.12
N LEU A 13 -9.51 -6.96 2.41
CA LEU A 13 -9.40 -7.05 0.94
C LEU A 13 -9.73 -5.72 0.26
N THR A 14 -10.74 -5.01 0.76
CA THR A 14 -11.11 -3.70 0.23
C THR A 14 -9.98 -2.69 0.40
N PHE A 15 -9.29 -2.71 1.55
CA PHE A 15 -8.14 -1.86 1.81
C PHE A 15 -6.97 -2.18 0.86
N ILE A 16 -6.61 -3.47 0.72
CA ILE A 16 -5.52 -3.90 -0.17
C ILE A 16 -5.79 -3.47 -1.61
N LEU A 17 -6.99 -3.74 -2.13
CA LEU A 17 -7.34 -3.35 -3.50
C LEU A 17 -7.38 -1.82 -3.67
N GLY A 18 -7.79 -1.09 -2.64
CA GLY A 18 -7.72 0.38 -2.61
C GLY A 18 -6.28 0.87 -2.69
N TYR A 19 -5.39 0.28 -1.91
CA TYR A 19 -3.96 0.58 -1.90
C TYR A 19 -3.32 0.35 -3.28
N LEU A 20 -3.56 -0.82 -3.88
CA LEU A 20 -3.02 -1.16 -5.20
C LEU A 20 -3.53 -0.23 -6.30
N VAL A 21 -4.84 0.06 -6.33
CA VAL A 21 -5.41 1.01 -7.30
C VAL A 21 -4.86 2.41 -7.09
N TYR A 22 -4.72 2.85 -5.86
CA TYR A 22 -4.17 4.14 -5.51
C TYR A 22 -2.76 4.32 -6.08
N PHE A 23 -1.86 3.35 -5.85
CA PHE A 23 -0.50 3.40 -6.38
C PHE A 23 -0.46 3.25 -7.90
N ALA A 24 -1.28 2.37 -8.50
CA ALA A 24 -1.36 2.25 -9.95
C ALA A 24 -1.79 3.55 -10.63
N VAL A 25 -2.79 4.25 -10.08
CA VAL A 25 -3.21 5.56 -10.62
C VAL A 25 -2.13 6.62 -10.38
N PHE A 26 -1.49 6.62 -9.21
CA PHE A 26 -0.40 7.53 -8.91
C PHE A 26 0.74 7.36 -9.90
N GLU A 27 1.16 6.13 -10.18
CA GLU A 27 2.22 5.78 -11.14
C GLU A 27 1.92 6.36 -12.53
N LEU A 28 0.71 6.10 -13.04
CA LEU A 28 0.27 6.60 -14.35
C LEU A 28 0.27 8.13 -14.47
N VAL A 29 0.06 8.82 -13.36
CA VAL A 29 0.03 10.29 -13.33
C VAL A 29 1.43 10.87 -13.14
N ILE A 30 2.19 10.34 -12.17
CA ILE A 30 3.43 10.96 -11.73
C ILE A 30 4.61 10.69 -12.66
N VAL A 31 4.69 9.49 -13.27
CA VAL A 31 5.80 9.13 -14.16
C VAL A 31 5.92 10.07 -15.36
N PRO A 32 4.84 10.37 -16.13
CA PRO A 32 4.93 11.36 -17.20
C PRO A 32 5.32 12.76 -16.73
N MET A 33 4.87 13.15 -15.52
CA MET A 33 5.21 14.46 -14.95
C MET A 33 6.67 14.53 -14.53
N THR A 34 7.21 13.44 -13.96
CA THR A 34 8.63 13.33 -13.59
C THR A 34 9.52 13.43 -14.84
N LEU A 35 9.17 12.72 -15.91
CA LEU A 35 9.91 12.75 -17.16
C LEU A 35 9.93 14.13 -17.84
N LYS A 36 8.88 14.92 -17.62
CA LYS A 36 8.76 16.30 -18.15
C LYS A 36 9.32 17.36 -17.19
N TRP A 37 9.91 16.96 -16.08
CA TRP A 37 10.44 17.87 -15.05
C TRP A 37 9.41 18.88 -14.53
N VAL A 38 8.17 18.47 -14.38
CA VAL A 38 7.10 19.30 -13.79
C VAL A 38 7.47 19.62 -12.33
N SER A 39 7.06 20.78 -11.81
CA SER A 39 7.31 21.13 -10.41
C SER A 39 6.55 20.21 -9.45
N LEU A 40 7.14 19.95 -8.30
CA LEU A 40 6.50 19.15 -7.25
C LEU A 40 5.17 19.77 -6.79
N THR A 41 5.12 21.11 -6.68
CA THR A 41 3.91 21.83 -6.29
C THR A 41 2.77 21.60 -7.29
N ALA A 42 3.04 21.67 -8.61
CA ALA A 42 2.02 21.38 -9.62
C ALA A 42 1.56 19.93 -9.56
N ALA A 43 2.49 18.98 -9.40
CA ALA A 43 2.17 17.57 -9.24
C ALA A 43 1.30 17.31 -7.99
N ALA A 44 1.61 17.96 -6.88
CA ALA A 44 0.87 17.85 -5.63
C ALA A 44 -0.58 18.33 -5.77
N TYR A 45 -0.79 19.50 -6.41
CA TYR A 45 -2.14 20.00 -6.65
C TYR A 45 -2.95 19.15 -7.63
N ILE A 46 -2.32 18.66 -8.72
CA ILE A 46 -2.97 17.76 -9.67
C ILE A 46 -3.41 16.49 -8.94
N TRP A 47 -2.52 15.91 -8.11
CA TRP A 47 -2.85 14.73 -7.33
C TRP A 47 -3.96 14.99 -6.31
N ALA A 48 -3.91 16.10 -5.59
CA ALA A 48 -4.98 16.51 -4.67
C ALA A 48 -6.33 16.66 -5.39
N GLY A 49 -6.33 17.23 -6.59
CA GLY A 49 -7.53 17.33 -7.44
C GLY A 49 -8.09 15.97 -7.84
N ILE A 50 -7.23 15.05 -8.26
CA ILE A 50 -7.64 13.65 -8.59
C ILE A 50 -8.24 12.97 -7.35
N MET A 51 -7.59 13.08 -6.19
CA MET A 51 -8.08 12.50 -4.95
C MET A 51 -9.43 13.10 -4.52
N ALA A 52 -9.60 14.42 -4.65
CA ALA A 52 -10.86 15.09 -4.37
C ALA A 52 -11.99 14.56 -5.28
N LEU A 53 -11.74 14.39 -6.58
CA LEU A 53 -12.71 13.81 -7.52
C LEU A 53 -13.08 12.38 -7.14
N VAL A 54 -12.11 11.55 -6.77
CA VAL A 54 -12.35 10.15 -6.32
C VAL A 54 -13.19 10.13 -5.05
N ILE A 55 -12.89 11.00 -4.08
CA ILE A 55 -13.66 11.11 -2.82
C ILE A 55 -15.10 11.57 -3.12
N CYS A 56 -15.28 12.62 -3.94
CA CYS A 56 -16.60 13.09 -4.34
C CYS A 56 -17.42 11.99 -5.03
N ALA A 57 -16.81 11.27 -5.97
CA ALA A 57 -17.46 10.13 -6.62
C ALA A 57 -17.85 9.03 -5.62
N ALA A 58 -16.99 8.70 -4.66
CA ALA A 58 -17.28 7.71 -3.63
C ALA A 58 -18.43 8.14 -2.72
N VAL A 59 -18.47 9.43 -2.32
CA VAL A 59 -19.55 10.00 -1.51
C VAL A 59 -20.87 9.96 -2.27
N ILE A 60 -20.91 10.41 -3.54
CA ILE A 60 -22.10 10.37 -4.38
C ILE A 60 -22.62 8.93 -4.53
N CYS A 61 -21.74 7.97 -4.80
CA CYS A 61 -22.11 6.56 -4.90
C CYS A 61 -22.69 6.02 -3.58
N THR A 62 -22.15 6.46 -2.45
CA THR A 62 -22.64 6.04 -1.13
C THR A 62 -24.02 6.63 -0.82
N ILE A 63 -24.22 7.92 -1.11
CA ILE A 63 -25.53 8.58 -0.94
C ILE A 63 -26.61 7.95 -1.85
N LYS A 64 -26.28 7.72 -3.13
CA LYS A 64 -27.20 7.04 -4.06
C LYS A 64 -27.58 5.65 -3.55
N LYS A 65 -26.64 4.91 -2.98
CA LYS A 65 -26.90 3.58 -2.38
C LYS A 65 -27.83 3.68 -1.18
N GLN A 66 -27.57 4.61 -0.25
CA GLN A 66 -28.43 4.80 0.93
C GLN A 66 -29.86 5.17 0.54
N ARG A 67 -30.04 6.01 -0.50
CA ARG A 67 -31.37 6.36 -1.03
C ARG A 67 -32.10 5.15 -1.60
N ARG A 68 -31.42 4.24 -2.33
CA ARG A 68 -32.01 3.00 -2.85
C ARG A 68 -32.43 2.04 -1.74
N ILE A 69 -31.62 1.90 -0.69
CA ILE A 69 -31.94 1.07 0.49
C ILE A 69 -33.20 1.62 1.20
N ARG A 70 -33.29 2.95 1.38
CA ARG A 70 -34.48 3.60 1.99
C ARG A 70 -35.73 3.47 1.14
N ALA A 71 -35.60 3.33 -0.17
CA ALA A 71 -36.71 3.10 -1.10
C ALA A 71 -37.15 1.62 -1.19
N GLY A 72 -36.74 0.74 -0.29
CA GLY A 72 -37.20 -0.65 -0.20
C GLY A 72 -36.63 -1.61 -1.25
N GLN A 73 -35.60 -1.21 -2.00
CA GLN A 73 -34.87 -2.11 -2.88
C GLN A 73 -33.84 -2.87 -2.03
N THR A 74 -34.18 -4.11 -1.67
CA THR A 74 -33.39 -5.03 -0.86
C THR A 74 -32.06 -5.37 -1.52
N GLU A 75 -31.02 -4.63 -1.17
CA GLU A 75 -29.67 -5.17 -1.14
C GLU A 75 -29.24 -5.25 0.33
N THR A 76 -29.17 -6.46 0.85
CA THR A 76 -28.60 -6.74 2.16
C THR A 76 -27.13 -6.30 2.16
N CYS A 77 -26.88 -5.08 2.58
CA CYS A 77 -25.55 -4.63 2.92
C CYS A 77 -25.32 -4.90 4.39
N SER A 78 -24.51 -5.92 4.68
CA SER A 78 -23.71 -5.88 5.91
C SER A 78 -22.96 -4.56 5.90
N GLY A 79 -23.30 -3.67 6.83
CA GLY A 79 -22.63 -2.38 6.98
C GLY A 79 -21.12 -2.62 7.13
N ILE A 80 -20.30 -1.67 6.65
CA ILE A 80 -18.83 -1.68 6.83
C ILE A 80 -18.45 -1.76 8.32
N PHE A 81 -19.35 -1.36 9.18
CA PHE A 81 -19.32 -1.56 10.62
C PHE A 81 -20.30 -2.67 11.02
N GLY A 82 -19.95 -3.92 10.71
CA GLY A 82 -20.48 -5.03 11.49
C GLY A 82 -20.22 -4.76 12.96
N SER A 83 -21.20 -5.00 13.82
CA SER A 83 -21.06 -4.77 15.26
C SER A 83 -19.71 -5.31 15.73
N ILE A 84 -18.96 -4.57 16.52
CA ILE A 84 -17.67 -4.99 17.11
C ILE A 84 -17.84 -6.41 17.72
N SER A 85 -19.02 -6.71 18.27
CA SER A 85 -19.36 -8.03 18.79
C SER A 85 -19.35 -9.15 17.73
N GLU A 86 -19.71 -8.88 16.46
CA GLU A 86 -19.63 -9.87 15.38
C GLU A 86 -18.19 -10.13 14.93
N ILE A 87 -17.34 -9.09 14.97
CA ILE A 87 -15.91 -9.25 14.70
C ILE A 87 -15.31 -10.19 15.75
N TRP A 88 -15.60 -9.98 17.03
CA TRP A 88 -15.11 -10.81 18.12
C TRP A 88 -15.59 -12.27 18.06
N LYS A 89 -16.82 -12.52 17.63
CA LYS A 89 -17.36 -13.89 17.51
C LYS A 89 -16.68 -14.70 16.40
N ASN A 90 -16.21 -14.06 15.36
CA ASN A 90 -15.68 -14.69 14.15
C ASN A 90 -14.15 -14.86 14.14
N HIS A 91 -13.43 -14.15 14.98
CA HIS A 91 -11.97 -14.22 15.11
C HIS A 91 -11.55 -14.96 16.38
N SER A 92 -10.37 -15.51 16.36
CA SER A 92 -9.73 -16.12 17.55
C SER A 92 -8.98 -15.04 18.35
N VAL A 93 -8.57 -15.39 19.58
CA VAL A 93 -7.66 -14.56 20.39
C VAL A 93 -6.36 -14.25 19.61
N MET A 94 -6.02 -15.09 18.63
CA MET A 94 -4.83 -14.91 17.79
C MET A 94 -4.87 -13.61 16.98
N ILE A 95 -6.05 -13.05 16.65
CA ILE A 95 -6.12 -11.75 15.94
C ILE A 95 -5.60 -10.59 16.82
N ILE A 96 -5.82 -10.67 18.13
CA ILE A 96 -5.30 -9.68 19.09
C ILE A 96 -3.78 -9.80 19.15
N LEU A 97 -3.29 -11.02 19.25
CA LEU A 97 -1.85 -11.29 19.25
C LEU A 97 -1.22 -10.84 17.94
N ALA A 98 -1.83 -11.13 16.79
CA ALA A 98 -1.39 -10.63 15.49
C ALA A 98 -1.32 -9.09 15.47
N GLY A 99 -2.37 -8.41 15.94
CA GLY A 99 -2.40 -6.96 16.05
C GLY A 99 -1.28 -6.40 16.94
N ALA A 100 -1.02 -7.04 18.07
CA ALA A 100 0.08 -6.66 18.96
C ALA A 100 1.46 -6.84 18.31
N VAL A 101 1.67 -7.94 17.58
CA VAL A 101 2.92 -8.18 16.85
C VAL A 101 3.08 -7.19 15.69
N VAL A 102 2.02 -6.90 14.93
CA VAL A 102 2.06 -5.88 13.86
C VAL A 102 2.37 -4.49 14.44
N LEU A 103 1.80 -4.16 15.59
CA LEU A 103 2.13 -2.91 16.29
C LEU A 103 3.61 -2.88 16.68
N LEU A 104 4.14 -3.97 17.23
CA LEU A 104 5.57 -4.10 17.54
C LEU A 104 6.43 -3.92 16.27
N GLN A 105 6.05 -4.53 15.15
CA GLN A 105 6.72 -4.34 13.85
C GLN A 105 6.74 -2.86 13.43
N CYS A 106 5.62 -2.15 13.57
CA CYS A 106 5.56 -0.71 13.31
C CYS A 106 6.49 0.09 14.24
N LEU A 107 6.52 -0.25 15.52
CA LEU A 107 7.45 0.40 16.47
C LEU A 107 8.91 0.15 16.08
N ILE A 108 9.27 -1.08 15.70
CA ILE A 108 10.61 -1.39 15.21
C ILE A 108 10.97 -0.49 14.02
N VAL A 109 10.09 -0.39 13.03
CA VAL A 109 10.32 0.40 11.82
C VAL A 109 10.45 1.90 12.13
N ILE A 110 9.71 2.42 13.11
CA ILE A 110 9.78 3.84 13.52
C ILE A 110 11.12 4.16 14.18
N PHE A 111 11.61 3.27 15.05
CA PHE A 111 12.79 3.53 15.87
C PHE A 111 14.08 2.97 15.27
N TYR A 112 14.00 2.10 14.26
CA TYR A 112 15.20 1.55 13.64
C TYR A 112 15.87 2.60 12.74
N GLU A 113 17.15 2.83 12.97
CA GLU A 113 17.98 3.69 12.14
C GLU A 113 18.78 2.86 11.11
N ASP A 114 18.61 3.20 9.84
CA ASP A 114 19.39 2.64 8.75
C ASP A 114 20.27 3.75 8.14
N THR A 115 21.57 3.52 8.11
CA THR A 115 22.60 4.45 7.62
C THR A 115 23.17 4.01 6.27
N THR A 116 22.50 3.10 5.57
CA THR A 116 22.99 2.60 4.27
C THR A 116 22.92 3.67 3.17
N VAL A 117 23.74 3.48 2.13
CA VAL A 117 23.75 4.35 0.94
C VAL A 117 22.38 4.33 0.23
N ASP A 118 21.69 3.19 0.22
CA ASP A 118 20.34 3.07 -0.36
C ASP A 118 19.34 3.94 0.42
N ALA A 119 19.42 3.96 1.76
CA ALA A 119 18.60 4.84 2.59
C ALA A 119 18.83 6.32 2.23
N ALA A 120 20.10 6.72 2.10
CA ALA A 120 20.46 8.08 1.71
C ALA A 120 19.90 8.44 0.32
N TYR A 121 19.89 7.50 -0.63
CA TYR A 121 19.32 7.74 -1.95
C TYR A 121 17.80 7.97 -1.89
N TYR A 122 17.03 7.03 -1.33
CA TYR A 122 15.57 7.11 -1.36
C TYR A 122 15.04 8.29 -0.55
N VAL A 123 15.50 8.46 0.68
CA VAL A 123 15.08 9.57 1.54
C VAL A 123 15.64 10.90 1.04
N GLY A 124 16.88 10.89 0.54
CA GLY A 124 17.52 12.06 -0.08
C GLY A 124 16.76 12.54 -1.31
N THR A 125 16.25 11.63 -2.15
CA THR A 125 15.42 11.98 -3.31
C THR A 125 14.11 12.65 -2.89
N VAL A 126 13.45 12.19 -1.82
CA VAL A 126 12.28 12.88 -1.27
C VAL A 126 12.65 14.28 -0.78
N SER A 127 13.72 14.40 0.00
CA SER A 127 14.17 15.67 0.57
C SER A 127 14.56 16.67 -0.50
N THR A 128 15.38 16.28 -1.47
CA THR A 128 15.78 17.19 -2.58
C THR A 128 14.58 17.62 -3.39
N SER A 129 13.63 16.72 -3.66
CA SER A 129 12.40 17.08 -4.39
C SER A 129 11.57 18.11 -3.65
N VAL A 130 11.43 17.98 -2.32
CA VAL A 130 10.67 18.92 -1.49
C VAL A 130 11.35 20.29 -1.42
N TYR A 131 12.67 20.33 -1.21
CA TYR A 131 13.41 21.59 -1.03
C TYR A 131 13.65 22.34 -2.34
N THR A 132 13.73 21.63 -3.47
CA THR A 132 13.97 22.25 -4.79
C THR A 132 12.70 22.45 -5.61
N ASP A 133 11.54 22.02 -5.10
CA ASP A 133 10.26 22.02 -5.82
C ASP A 133 10.32 21.28 -7.16
N THR A 134 11.00 20.14 -7.22
CA THR A 134 11.17 19.34 -8.44
C THR A 134 10.80 17.88 -8.21
N LEU A 135 10.57 17.12 -9.27
CA LEU A 135 10.33 15.68 -9.23
C LEU A 135 11.63 14.94 -9.57
N GLY A 136 12.50 14.74 -8.55
CA GLY A 136 13.72 13.96 -8.69
C GLY A 136 14.76 14.52 -9.67
N ARG A 137 14.75 15.82 -9.95
CA ARG A 137 15.65 16.46 -10.91
C ARG A 137 17.09 16.59 -10.39
N TYR A 138 17.28 16.59 -9.10
CA TYR A 138 18.59 16.76 -8.48
C TYR A 138 19.08 15.44 -7.92
N ASN A 139 20.37 15.16 -8.10
CA ASN A 139 21.02 14.01 -7.51
C ASN A 139 21.04 14.17 -5.98
N PRO A 140 20.50 13.21 -5.21
CA PRO A 140 20.38 13.35 -3.75
C PRO A 140 21.71 13.34 -3.00
N PHE A 141 22.81 12.86 -3.63
CA PHE A 141 24.10 12.79 -2.98
C PHE A 141 24.95 14.07 -3.13
N ASN A 142 24.89 14.72 -4.29
CA ASN A 142 25.75 15.85 -4.60
C ASN A 142 25.02 17.12 -5.04
N GLY A 143 23.69 17.07 -5.10
CA GLY A 143 22.85 18.22 -5.51
C GLY A 143 23.00 18.62 -6.99
N ALA A 144 23.72 17.85 -7.81
CA ALA A 144 23.89 18.18 -9.23
C ALA A 144 22.58 18.00 -10.01
N ILE A 145 22.33 18.91 -10.95
CA ILE A 145 21.17 18.81 -11.85
C ILE A 145 21.37 17.63 -12.80
N GLN A 146 20.39 16.74 -12.86
CA GLN A 146 20.39 15.63 -13.81
C GLN A 146 19.95 16.13 -15.19
N LYS A 147 20.75 15.85 -16.21
CA LYS A 147 20.44 16.20 -17.61
C LYS A 147 19.37 15.30 -18.21
N ALA A 148 19.29 14.05 -17.75
CA ALA A 148 18.28 13.08 -18.14
C ALA A 148 17.91 12.23 -16.93
N PHE A 149 16.68 11.74 -16.88
CA PHE A 149 16.27 10.81 -15.85
C PHE A 149 16.99 9.46 -16.03
N GLN A 150 17.49 8.88 -14.93
CA GLN A 150 18.19 7.60 -15.03
C GLN A 150 17.17 6.50 -15.38
N ALA A 151 17.41 5.78 -16.48
CA ALA A 151 16.50 4.72 -16.98
C ALA A 151 16.09 3.70 -15.90
N ARG A 152 17.01 3.40 -15.00
CA ARG A 152 16.79 2.50 -13.85
C ARG A 152 15.66 2.95 -12.91
N TYR A 153 15.40 4.23 -12.81
CA TYR A 153 14.45 4.81 -11.85
C TYR A 153 13.25 5.49 -12.52
N VAL A 154 13.08 5.30 -13.83
CA VAL A 154 11.97 5.94 -14.59
C VAL A 154 10.61 5.61 -13.99
N PHE A 155 10.42 4.37 -13.58
CA PHE A 155 9.17 3.89 -12.97
C PHE A 155 9.17 3.94 -11.44
N SER A 156 10.23 4.46 -10.80
CA SER A 156 10.28 4.54 -9.34
C SER A 156 9.53 5.76 -8.81
N ALA A 157 8.20 5.72 -8.86
CA ALA A 157 7.35 6.82 -8.41
C ALA A 157 7.21 6.92 -6.88
N TYR A 158 7.60 5.89 -6.14
CA TYR A 158 7.42 5.85 -4.68
C TYR A 158 8.10 7.01 -3.91
N PRO A 159 9.35 7.42 -4.19
CA PRO A 159 9.92 8.63 -3.58
C PRO A 159 9.13 9.89 -3.92
N MET A 160 8.60 10.00 -5.15
CA MET A 160 7.79 11.14 -5.57
C MET A 160 6.44 11.18 -4.85
N HIS A 161 5.86 10.02 -4.56
CA HIS A 161 4.66 9.90 -3.72
C HIS A 161 4.90 10.52 -2.34
N ASN A 162 5.99 10.16 -1.70
CA ASN A 162 6.36 10.73 -0.40
C ASN A 162 6.58 12.24 -0.49
N ALA A 163 7.25 12.73 -1.53
CA ALA A 163 7.48 14.16 -1.74
C ALA A 163 6.16 14.94 -1.94
N VAL A 164 5.22 14.38 -2.71
CA VAL A 164 3.87 14.95 -2.91
C VAL A 164 3.14 15.12 -1.57
N TRP A 165 3.15 14.09 -0.72
CA TRP A 165 2.51 14.17 0.59
C TRP A 165 3.22 15.13 1.54
N CYS A 166 4.56 15.19 1.51
CA CYS A 166 5.31 16.22 2.24
C CYS A 166 4.87 17.63 1.83
N ARG A 167 4.72 17.87 0.52
CA ARG A 167 4.27 19.17 -0.01
C ARG A 167 2.84 19.52 0.40
N LEU A 168 1.92 18.56 0.39
CA LEU A 168 0.51 18.78 0.72
C LEU A 168 0.27 18.98 2.22
N LEU A 169 0.98 18.23 3.06
CA LEU A 169 0.73 18.17 4.52
C LEU A 169 1.76 18.94 5.34
N GLY A 170 2.85 19.41 4.74
CA GLY A 170 3.95 20.05 5.48
C GLY A 170 4.76 19.10 6.36
N ILE A 171 4.69 17.79 6.12
CA ILE A 171 5.41 16.78 6.90
C ILE A 171 6.86 16.72 6.45
N HIS A 172 7.78 16.55 7.41
CA HIS A 172 9.21 16.41 7.11
C HIS A 172 9.48 15.13 6.28
N PRO A 173 10.34 15.17 5.24
CA PRO A 173 10.61 14.04 4.34
C PRO A 173 11.00 12.74 5.04
N ILE A 174 11.84 12.80 6.06
CA ILE A 174 12.25 11.62 6.84
C ILE A 174 11.05 10.99 7.55
N VAL A 175 10.21 11.81 8.20
CA VAL A 175 9.02 11.33 8.92
C VAL A 175 8.05 10.68 7.94
N GLN A 176 7.77 11.32 6.80
CA GLN A 176 6.88 10.78 5.78
C GLN A 176 7.40 9.45 5.22
N ALA A 177 8.65 9.38 4.80
CA ALA A 177 9.22 8.20 4.14
C ALA A 177 9.48 7.06 5.14
N LYS A 178 10.22 7.34 6.23
CA LYS A 178 10.70 6.28 7.15
C LYS A 178 9.67 5.87 8.21
N GLN A 179 8.75 6.74 8.60
CA GLN A 179 7.80 6.41 9.66
C GLN A 179 6.39 6.17 9.08
N VAL A 180 5.78 7.18 8.47
CA VAL A 180 4.38 7.09 8.03
C VAL A 180 4.19 6.00 6.98
N MET A 181 4.93 6.07 5.88
CA MET A 181 4.77 5.12 4.78
C MET A 181 5.32 3.74 5.11
N SER A 182 6.37 3.65 5.90
CA SER A 182 6.89 2.35 6.35
C SER A 182 5.88 1.61 7.23
N CYS A 183 5.22 2.29 8.17
CA CYS A 183 4.14 1.69 8.94
C CYS A 183 2.95 1.27 8.07
N MET A 184 2.57 2.10 7.07
CA MET A 184 1.52 1.76 6.12
C MET A 184 1.87 0.49 5.33
N ASN A 185 3.13 0.35 4.88
CA ASN A 185 3.63 -0.82 4.16
C ASN A 185 3.61 -2.07 5.05
N VAL A 186 4.02 -1.96 6.32
CA VAL A 186 3.96 -3.06 7.30
C VAL A 186 2.53 -3.54 7.48
N VAL A 187 1.58 -2.65 7.69
CA VAL A 187 0.17 -3.00 7.84
C VAL A 187 -0.36 -3.64 6.56
N THR A 188 -0.08 -3.06 5.40
CA THR A 188 -0.54 -3.58 4.10
C THR A 188 -0.01 -4.97 3.82
N ALA A 189 1.28 -5.22 4.04
CA ALA A 189 1.90 -6.53 3.85
C ALA A 189 1.25 -7.60 4.74
N ASN A 190 1.03 -7.29 6.02
CA ASN A 190 0.37 -8.22 6.93
C ASN A 190 -1.10 -8.49 6.56
N LEU A 191 -1.82 -7.50 6.07
CA LEU A 191 -3.18 -7.70 5.54
C LEU A 191 -3.19 -8.62 4.31
N ILE A 192 -2.18 -8.51 3.42
CA ILE A 192 -2.04 -9.39 2.26
C ILE A 192 -1.80 -10.85 2.72
N ILE A 193 -0.88 -11.07 3.68
CA ILE A 193 -0.62 -12.38 4.27
C ILE A 193 -1.90 -12.97 4.89
N TYR A 194 -2.66 -12.15 5.63
CA TYR A 194 -3.96 -12.57 6.17
C TYR A 194 -4.94 -13.01 5.08
N GLN A 195 -5.04 -12.27 3.97
CA GLN A 195 -5.91 -12.63 2.85
C GLN A 195 -5.45 -13.89 2.13
N ILE A 196 -4.14 -14.11 1.99
CA ILE A 196 -3.59 -15.37 1.47
C ILE A 196 -4.02 -16.53 2.38
N GLY A 197 -3.81 -16.41 3.69
CA GLY A 197 -4.20 -17.43 4.66
C GLY A 197 -5.70 -17.72 4.64
N LYS A 198 -6.52 -16.67 4.57
CA LYS A 198 -7.97 -16.83 4.49
C LYS A 198 -8.41 -17.62 3.25
N ARG A 199 -7.73 -17.46 2.13
CA ARG A 199 -7.99 -18.21 0.90
C ARG A 199 -7.46 -19.64 1.01
N LEU A 200 -6.24 -19.83 1.48
CA LEU A 200 -5.64 -21.17 1.64
C LEU A 200 -6.44 -22.06 2.58
N PHE A 201 -7.14 -21.48 3.56
CA PHE A 201 -7.97 -22.22 4.53
C PHE A 201 -9.48 -22.10 4.24
N ASP A 202 -9.90 -21.92 2.99
CA ASP A 202 -11.30 -21.90 2.56
C ASP A 202 -12.19 -20.97 3.38
N GLY A 203 -11.67 -19.80 3.74
CA GLY A 203 -12.39 -18.78 4.53
C GLY A 203 -12.37 -18.99 6.04
N ASN A 204 -11.67 -20.01 6.55
CA ASN A 204 -11.53 -20.22 7.99
C ASN A 204 -10.66 -19.13 8.61
N ARG A 205 -11.32 -18.15 9.25
CA ARG A 205 -10.66 -16.99 9.85
C ARG A 205 -9.69 -17.36 10.96
N LYS A 206 -10.05 -18.33 11.82
CA LYS A 206 -9.19 -18.76 12.95
C LYS A 206 -7.84 -19.32 12.47
N LYS A 207 -7.86 -20.12 11.39
CA LYS A 207 -6.63 -20.64 10.78
C LYS A 207 -5.82 -19.52 10.09
N ALA A 208 -6.50 -18.56 9.45
CA ALA A 208 -5.84 -17.38 8.86
C ALA A 208 -5.20 -16.50 9.94
N ASP A 209 -5.87 -16.27 11.07
CA ASP A 209 -5.32 -15.53 12.22
C ASP A 209 -4.05 -16.22 12.76
N LEU A 210 -4.09 -17.55 12.93
CA LEU A 210 -2.93 -18.32 13.40
C LEU A 210 -1.76 -18.25 12.41
N MET A 211 -2.04 -18.39 11.12
CA MET A 211 -1.01 -18.23 10.07
C MET A 211 -0.39 -16.85 10.11
N LEU A 212 -1.21 -15.80 10.26
CA LEU A 212 -0.72 -14.43 10.36
C LEU A 212 0.24 -14.25 11.54
N VAL A 213 -0.15 -14.72 12.74
CA VAL A 213 0.71 -14.68 13.93
C VAL A 213 2.04 -15.38 13.66
N PHE A 214 1.98 -16.60 13.10
CA PHE A 214 3.17 -17.38 12.79
C PHE A 214 4.12 -16.65 11.83
N VAL A 215 3.59 -16.09 10.74
CA VAL A 215 4.37 -15.32 9.77
C VAL A 215 4.94 -14.05 10.40
N CYS A 216 4.16 -13.31 11.18
CA CYS A 216 4.63 -12.11 11.87
C CYS A 216 5.79 -12.42 12.83
N VAL A 217 5.69 -13.52 13.59
CA VAL A 217 6.76 -13.97 14.49
C VAL A 217 7.99 -14.40 13.71
N LEU A 218 7.83 -15.18 12.63
CA LEU A 218 8.95 -15.56 11.78
C LEU A 218 9.68 -14.34 11.21
N GLN A 219 8.95 -13.32 10.78
CA GLN A 219 9.53 -12.08 10.26
C GLN A 219 10.43 -11.39 11.29
N LEU A 220 10.05 -11.41 12.57
CA LEU A 220 10.85 -10.80 13.65
C LEU A 220 12.21 -11.51 13.85
N PHE A 221 12.28 -12.81 13.60
CA PHE A 221 13.50 -13.62 13.81
C PHE A 221 14.31 -13.86 12.54
N CYS A 222 13.79 -13.50 11.35
CA CYS A 222 14.50 -13.62 10.09
C CYS A 222 15.45 -12.42 9.85
N GLY A 223 16.53 -12.34 10.63
CA GLY A 223 17.48 -11.23 10.63
C GLY A 223 18.71 -11.41 9.73
N THR A 224 18.64 -12.17 8.65
CA THR A 224 19.77 -12.29 7.71
C THR A 224 19.78 -11.18 6.67
N ILE A 225 20.97 -10.83 6.13
CA ILE A 225 21.20 -9.71 5.21
C ILE A 225 20.24 -9.69 3.99
N TYR A 226 19.83 -10.86 3.51
CA TYR A 226 18.97 -11.01 2.32
C TYR A 226 17.59 -11.58 2.62
N SER A 227 17.19 -11.66 3.88
CA SER A 227 15.84 -12.15 4.22
C SER A 227 14.77 -11.09 3.94
N SER A 228 13.56 -11.54 3.61
CA SER A 228 12.41 -10.65 3.45
C SER A 228 12.12 -9.86 4.73
N GLY A 229 12.35 -10.45 5.91
CA GLY A 229 12.19 -9.80 7.21
C GLY A 229 13.14 -8.62 7.40
N THR A 230 14.42 -8.76 7.05
CA THR A 230 15.37 -7.64 7.12
C THR A 230 14.94 -6.49 6.23
N PHE A 231 14.64 -6.75 4.95
CA PHE A 231 14.12 -5.72 4.06
C PHE A 231 12.82 -5.10 4.56
N PHE A 232 11.98 -5.90 5.20
CA PHE A 232 10.70 -5.46 5.75
C PHE A 232 10.85 -4.45 6.89
N PHE A 233 11.82 -4.63 7.79
CA PHE A 233 12.01 -3.75 8.95
C PHE A 233 12.98 -2.60 8.68
N THR A 234 14.10 -2.89 8.03
CA THR A 234 15.18 -1.91 7.89
C THR A 234 15.01 -1.02 6.67
N ARG A 235 14.30 -1.49 5.63
CA ARG A 235 14.21 -0.85 4.31
C ARG A 235 12.80 -0.69 3.77
N SER A 236 11.78 -0.69 4.64
CA SER A 236 10.37 -0.60 4.25
C SER A 236 10.00 0.67 3.47
N TYR A 237 10.86 1.67 3.46
CA TYR A 237 10.74 2.90 2.65
C TYR A 237 11.38 2.79 1.26
N GLU A 238 11.97 1.65 0.90
CA GLU A 238 12.56 1.42 -0.42
C GLU A 238 11.59 0.68 -1.36
N GLY A 239 11.64 0.98 -2.65
CA GLY A 239 10.84 0.29 -3.65
C GLY A 239 11.05 -1.23 -3.69
N LYS A 240 12.30 -1.69 -3.42
CA LYS A 240 12.63 -3.13 -3.33
C LYS A 240 11.86 -3.84 -2.22
N ALA A 241 11.70 -3.20 -1.07
CA ALA A 241 10.96 -3.78 0.06
C ALA A 241 9.45 -3.83 -0.24
N ILE A 242 8.92 -2.82 -0.91
CA ILE A 242 7.52 -2.81 -1.36
C ILE A 242 7.29 -3.93 -2.39
N LEU A 243 8.19 -4.09 -3.36
CA LEU A 243 8.13 -5.17 -4.33
C LEU A 243 8.10 -6.53 -3.63
N ALA A 244 9.02 -6.78 -2.69
CA ALA A 244 9.16 -8.05 -2.00
C ALA A 244 7.99 -8.37 -1.04
N ASN A 245 7.47 -7.37 -0.32
CA ASN A 245 6.53 -7.60 0.77
C ASN A 245 5.07 -7.22 0.43
N ILE A 246 4.84 -6.48 -0.64
CA ILE A 246 3.49 -6.07 -1.07
C ILE A 246 3.19 -6.62 -2.47
N ALA A 247 3.99 -6.28 -3.48
CA ALA A 247 3.65 -6.61 -4.86
C ALA A 247 3.71 -8.13 -5.11
N ILE A 248 4.83 -8.80 -4.79
CA ILE A 248 4.98 -10.25 -4.97
C ILE A 248 3.93 -11.03 -4.16
N PRO A 249 3.70 -10.77 -2.86
CA PRO A 249 2.62 -11.43 -2.13
C PRO A 249 1.22 -11.12 -2.69
N SER A 250 0.98 -9.92 -3.24
CA SER A 250 -0.29 -9.62 -3.91
C SER A 250 -0.49 -10.44 -5.18
N VAL A 251 0.57 -10.67 -5.96
CA VAL A 251 0.54 -11.58 -7.12
C VAL A 251 0.25 -13.01 -6.66
N LEU A 252 0.90 -13.47 -5.58
CA LEU A 252 0.61 -14.78 -4.99
C LEU A 252 -0.84 -14.89 -4.53
N MET A 253 -1.37 -13.87 -3.87
CA MET A 253 -2.79 -13.81 -3.49
C MET A 253 -3.70 -13.94 -4.72
N CYS A 254 -3.39 -13.26 -5.81
CA CYS A 254 -4.12 -13.37 -7.08
C CYS A 254 -4.01 -14.78 -7.69
N ALA A 255 -2.83 -15.39 -7.64
CA ALA A 255 -2.62 -16.73 -8.15
C ALA A 255 -3.45 -17.78 -7.37
N VAL A 256 -3.41 -17.74 -6.05
CA VAL A 256 -4.25 -18.61 -5.19
C VAL A 256 -5.74 -18.38 -5.50
N TRP A 257 -6.14 -17.12 -5.66
CA TRP A 257 -7.51 -16.80 -6.01
C TRP A 257 -7.92 -17.36 -7.37
N TYR A 258 -7.06 -17.22 -8.37
CA TYR A 258 -7.30 -17.76 -9.73
C TYR A 258 -7.46 -19.27 -9.74
N LEU A 259 -6.65 -19.98 -8.95
CA LEU A 259 -6.73 -21.46 -8.85
C LEU A 259 -8.04 -21.91 -8.17
N GLN A 260 -8.57 -21.14 -7.24
CA GLN A 260 -9.84 -21.45 -6.54
C GLN A 260 -11.08 -21.09 -7.36
N GLU A 261 -11.08 -19.93 -7.99
CA GLU A 261 -12.19 -19.44 -8.82
C GLU A 261 -11.80 -19.50 -10.28
N LYS A 262 -11.81 -20.71 -10.89
CA LYS A 262 -11.38 -20.94 -12.27
C LYS A 262 -11.91 -19.86 -13.22
N ASN A 263 -10.99 -19.13 -13.88
CA ASN A 263 -11.25 -18.19 -14.98
C ASN A 263 -12.02 -16.90 -14.60
N SER A 264 -11.85 -16.37 -13.39
CA SER A 264 -12.44 -15.08 -13.01
C SER A 264 -11.73 -13.91 -13.71
N ARG A 265 -12.42 -13.21 -14.62
CA ARG A 265 -11.94 -11.94 -15.22
C ARG A 265 -11.49 -10.93 -14.17
N ASN A 266 -12.12 -10.97 -13.00
CA ASN A 266 -11.81 -10.06 -11.91
C ASN A 266 -10.37 -10.24 -11.38
N VAL A 267 -9.88 -11.47 -11.33
CA VAL A 267 -8.51 -11.78 -10.87
C VAL A 267 -7.48 -11.20 -11.85
N TRP A 268 -7.74 -11.28 -13.16
CA TRP A 268 -6.88 -10.69 -14.18
C TRP A 268 -6.80 -9.16 -14.07
N ILE A 269 -7.93 -8.50 -13.79
CA ILE A 269 -7.96 -7.04 -13.57
C ILE A 269 -7.14 -6.67 -12.33
N ILE A 270 -7.30 -7.42 -11.24
CA ILE A 270 -6.54 -7.18 -9.99
C ILE A 270 -5.04 -7.42 -10.22
N LEU A 271 -4.69 -8.49 -10.94
CA LEU A 271 -3.31 -8.81 -11.29
C LEU A 271 -2.67 -7.69 -12.13
N PHE A 272 -3.39 -7.18 -13.14
CA PHE A 272 -2.95 -6.04 -13.94
C PHE A 272 -2.71 -4.79 -13.08
N VAL A 273 -3.68 -4.45 -12.21
CA VAL A 273 -3.53 -3.32 -11.27
C VAL A 273 -2.33 -3.52 -10.35
N THR A 274 -2.12 -4.75 -9.85
CA THR A 274 -0.96 -5.09 -9.01
C THR A 274 0.36 -4.90 -9.79
N ALA A 275 0.40 -5.34 -11.04
CA ALA A 275 1.59 -5.17 -11.87
C ALA A 275 1.92 -3.69 -12.11
N VAL A 276 0.90 -2.87 -12.42
CA VAL A 276 1.10 -1.41 -12.61
C VAL A 276 1.52 -0.74 -11.31
N SER A 277 0.98 -1.14 -10.16
CA SER A 277 1.34 -0.54 -8.87
C SER A 277 2.73 -0.95 -8.35
N ALA A 278 3.39 -1.88 -9.02
CA ALA A 278 4.70 -2.43 -8.67
C ALA A 278 5.85 -1.86 -9.52
N LEU A 279 5.53 -1.02 -10.52
CA LEU A 279 6.51 -0.34 -11.36
C LEU A 279 7.20 0.80 -10.59
#